data_f699fa8f09c2315edec53f266d9d0082
#
_entry.id   f699fa8f09c2315edec53f266d9d0082
#
_cell.length_a   1.000
_cell.length_b   1.000
_cell.length_c   1.000
_cell.angle_alpha   90.00
_cell.angle_beta   90.00
_cell.angle_gamma   90.00
#
_symmetry.space_group_name_H-M   'P 1'
#
loop_
_entity.id
_entity.type
_entity.pdbx_description
1 polymer ?
#
loop_
_entity_poly.entity_id
_entity_poly.type
_entity_poly.pdbx_seq_one_letter_code
_entity_poly.pdbx_strand_id
1 'polypeptide(L)'
;GDITFLTRTAREGTMLVDLLLRLNSENTDGRYRYDVISSESLLIRNSPIINLLIGILRYIQDPSIELNRLLAVYEYNSRKFKASDDAVILSYFEDRENIGRHLDNDFFSFVESIRKEPLFEMCERIVSYFSDEGADEGERVYIQAFQDYVLDYCRTHTADLGSFLSWWDDNE
;
A
#
# COMPACT_ATOMS: atom_id res chain seq x y z
N GLY A 1 -23.54 7.64 -20.31
CA GLY A 1 -24.49 7.27 -19.27
C GLY A 1 -23.78 6.41 -18.26
N ASP A 2 -24.12 6.57 -16.99
CA ASP A 2 -23.48 5.88 -15.89
C ASP A 2 -24.02 4.44 -15.79
N ILE A 3 -23.16 3.48 -15.54
CA ILE A 3 -23.54 2.07 -15.38
C ILE A 3 -23.25 1.69 -13.92
N THR A 4 -24.24 1.16 -13.23
CA THR A 4 -24.12 0.68 -11.86
C THR A 4 -24.10 -0.83 -11.84
N PHE A 5 -23.08 -1.41 -11.19
CA PHE A 5 -23.00 -2.84 -10.92
C PHE A 5 -23.31 -3.10 -9.45
N LEU A 6 -24.21 -4.04 -9.19
CA LEU A 6 -24.52 -4.52 -7.85
C LEU A 6 -23.88 -5.89 -7.66
N THR A 7 -22.99 -6.00 -6.69
CA THR A 7 -22.31 -7.25 -6.32
C THR A 7 -22.86 -7.76 -4.98
N ARG A 8 -22.86 -9.08 -4.79
CA ARG A 8 -23.36 -9.69 -3.54
C ARG A 8 -22.30 -9.74 -2.45
N THR A 9 -21.02 -9.71 -2.85
CA THR A 9 -19.87 -9.79 -1.95
C THR A 9 -18.80 -8.78 -2.37
N ALA A 10 -18.01 -8.31 -1.40
CA ALA A 10 -16.85 -7.45 -1.67
C ALA A 10 -15.88 -8.09 -2.67
N ARG A 11 -15.69 -9.42 -2.58
CA ARG A 11 -14.82 -10.18 -3.51
C ARG A 11 -15.29 -10.07 -4.96
N GLU A 12 -16.58 -10.15 -5.22
CA GLU A 12 -17.13 -9.97 -6.56
C GLU A 12 -16.93 -8.53 -7.06
N GLY A 13 -17.08 -7.55 -6.17
CA GLY A 13 -16.79 -6.15 -6.46
C GLY A 13 -15.33 -5.93 -6.85
N THR A 14 -14.38 -6.48 -6.08
CA THR A 14 -12.95 -6.42 -6.38
C THR A 14 -12.63 -7.05 -7.74
N MET A 15 -13.14 -8.24 -8.03
CA MET A 15 -12.91 -8.92 -9.32
C MET A 15 -13.45 -8.11 -10.51
N LEU A 16 -14.59 -7.42 -10.33
CA LEU A 16 -15.17 -6.58 -11.37
C LEU A 16 -14.31 -5.34 -11.63
N VAL A 17 -13.81 -4.71 -10.57
CA VAL A 17 -12.93 -3.54 -10.67
C VAL A 17 -11.61 -3.93 -11.34
N ASP A 18 -10.98 -5.03 -10.92
CA ASP A 18 -9.75 -5.53 -11.56
C ASP A 18 -9.97 -5.77 -13.05
N LEU A 19 -11.11 -6.34 -13.44
CA LEU A 19 -11.46 -6.54 -14.84
C LEU A 19 -11.59 -5.21 -15.59
N LEU A 20 -12.29 -4.23 -15.03
CA LEU A 20 -12.49 -2.93 -15.66
C LEU A 20 -11.17 -2.15 -15.77
N LEU A 21 -10.30 -2.24 -14.77
CA LEU A 21 -8.97 -1.63 -14.80
C LEU A 21 -8.08 -2.28 -15.86
N ARG A 22 -8.10 -3.61 -16.00
CA ARG A 22 -7.39 -4.30 -17.09
C ARG A 22 -7.92 -3.89 -18.47
N LEU A 23 -9.23 -3.82 -18.62
CA LEU A 23 -9.84 -3.34 -19.87
C LEU A 23 -9.44 -1.91 -20.20
N ASN A 24 -9.27 -1.03 -19.20
CA ASN A 24 -8.75 0.32 -19.41
C ASN A 24 -7.28 0.30 -19.86
N SER A 25 -6.43 -0.55 -19.29
CA SER A 25 -5.01 -0.64 -19.66
C SER A 25 -4.81 -1.24 -21.06
N GLU A 26 -5.67 -2.17 -21.46
CA GLU A 26 -5.64 -2.80 -22.80
C GLU A 26 -6.29 -1.92 -23.88
N ASN A 27 -7.06 -0.89 -23.49
CA ASN A 27 -7.82 -0.05 -24.42
C ASN A 27 -6.94 1.05 -25.03
N THR A 28 -6.21 0.71 -26.07
CA THR A 28 -5.40 1.65 -26.86
C THR A 28 -6.21 2.64 -27.70
N ASP A 29 -7.51 2.40 -27.87
CA ASP A 29 -8.38 3.14 -28.80
C ASP A 29 -9.02 4.41 -28.20
N GLY A 30 -8.92 4.60 -26.89
CA GLY A 30 -9.41 5.78 -26.16
C GLY A 30 -10.92 6.02 -26.22
N ARG A 31 -11.68 5.13 -26.87
CA ARG A 31 -13.14 5.28 -27.08
C ARG A 31 -13.98 5.08 -25.83
N TYR A 32 -13.50 4.27 -24.91
CA TYR A 32 -14.20 3.96 -23.65
C TYR A 32 -13.19 4.03 -22.52
N ARG A 33 -13.30 5.05 -21.68
CA ARG A 33 -12.59 5.15 -20.44
C ARG A 33 -13.57 4.79 -19.33
N TYR A 34 -13.29 3.71 -18.63
CA TYR A 34 -14.11 3.30 -17.49
C TYR A 34 -13.58 3.99 -16.24
N ASP A 35 -14.17 5.13 -15.89
CA ASP A 35 -13.93 5.71 -14.57
C ASP A 35 -14.77 4.89 -13.57
N VAL A 36 -14.11 4.04 -12.81
CA VAL A 36 -14.77 3.20 -11.80
C VAL A 36 -14.89 4.00 -10.52
N ILE A 37 -16.10 4.48 -10.24
CA ILE A 37 -16.46 5.01 -8.91
C ILE A 37 -16.96 3.82 -8.11
N SER A 38 -16.08 3.22 -7.32
CA SER A 38 -16.50 2.30 -6.27
C SER A 38 -16.28 2.97 -4.91
N SER A 39 -16.66 2.32 -3.83
CA SER A 39 -16.11 2.68 -2.52
C SER A 39 -14.61 2.36 -2.55
N GLU A 40 -13.86 3.25 -3.20
CA GLU A 40 -12.48 3.09 -3.65
C GLU A 40 -11.52 2.72 -2.51
N SER A 41 -11.84 3.19 -1.30
CA SER A 41 -11.08 2.85 -0.10
C SER A 41 -11.01 1.34 0.17
N LEU A 42 -12.09 0.59 -0.06
CA LEU A 42 -12.12 -0.86 0.19
C LEU A 42 -11.24 -1.65 -0.79
N LEU A 43 -11.06 -1.16 -2.02
CA LEU A 43 -10.26 -1.83 -3.04
C LEU A 43 -8.78 -1.53 -2.86
N ILE A 44 -8.45 -0.26 -2.61
CA ILE A 44 -7.08 0.19 -2.35
C ILE A 44 -6.53 -0.53 -1.12
N ARG A 45 -7.30 -0.62 -0.04
CA ARG A 45 -6.90 -1.25 1.23
C ARG A 45 -6.59 -2.75 1.13
N ASN A 46 -7.20 -3.45 0.19
CA ASN A 46 -6.95 -4.88 -0.03
C ASN A 46 -5.74 -5.14 -0.95
N SER A 47 -5.15 -4.11 -1.52
CA SER A 47 -3.98 -4.25 -2.38
C SER A 47 -2.72 -4.56 -1.57
N PRO A 48 -1.98 -5.64 -1.89
CA PRO A 48 -0.72 -5.96 -1.21
C PRO A 48 0.29 -4.81 -1.21
N ILE A 49 0.38 -4.06 -2.30
CA ILE A 49 1.30 -2.91 -2.36
C ILE A 49 0.88 -1.79 -1.40
N ILE A 50 -0.40 -1.58 -1.20
CA ILE A 50 -0.89 -0.56 -0.26
C ILE A 50 -0.69 -1.02 1.19
N ASN A 51 -0.88 -2.30 1.48
CA ASN A 51 -0.56 -2.87 2.79
C ASN A 51 0.92 -2.68 3.12
N LEU A 52 1.81 -2.94 2.15
CA LEU A 52 3.23 -2.64 2.29
C LEU A 52 3.47 -1.16 2.60
N LEU A 53 2.91 -0.23 1.82
CA LEU A 53 3.09 1.21 2.02
C LEU A 53 2.62 1.64 3.43
N ILE A 54 1.43 1.23 3.83
CA ILE A 54 0.89 1.54 5.16
C ILE A 54 1.71 0.89 6.27
N GLY A 55 2.16 -0.36 6.10
CA GLY A 55 3.01 -1.05 7.07
C GLY A 55 4.33 -0.31 7.29
N ILE A 56 4.99 0.17 6.23
CA ILE A 56 6.22 0.96 6.32
C ILE A 56 5.96 2.33 6.95
N LEU A 57 4.87 3.02 6.58
CA LEU A 57 4.50 4.30 7.17
C LEU A 57 4.24 4.17 8.68
N ARG A 58 3.57 3.11 9.14
CA ARG A 58 3.37 2.83 10.58
C ARG A 58 4.70 2.59 11.30
N TYR A 59 5.62 1.86 10.67
CA TYR A 59 6.96 1.64 11.21
C TYR A 59 7.75 2.96 11.33
N ILE A 60 7.67 3.83 10.32
CA ILE A 60 8.31 5.15 10.34
C ILE A 60 7.72 6.02 11.46
N GLN A 61 6.40 5.98 11.65
CA GLN A 61 5.69 6.74 12.69
C GLN A 61 6.15 6.35 14.10
N ASP A 62 6.12 5.07 14.41
CA ASP A 62 6.56 4.56 15.71
C ASP A 62 7.11 3.13 15.62
N PRO A 63 8.43 2.98 15.52
CA PRO A 63 9.07 1.67 15.49
C PRO A 63 9.12 0.99 16.87
N SER A 64 8.73 1.67 17.96
CA SER A 64 8.68 1.06 19.30
C SER A 64 7.48 0.13 19.46
N ILE A 65 6.42 0.35 18.69
CA ILE A 65 5.22 -0.50 18.67
C ILE A 65 5.57 -1.83 18.01
N GLU A 66 5.40 -2.94 18.75
CA GLU A 66 5.72 -4.29 18.30
C GLU A 66 4.99 -4.65 16.99
N LEU A 67 3.70 -4.34 16.92
CA LEU A 67 2.87 -4.62 15.74
C LEU A 67 3.41 -3.91 14.48
N ASN A 68 3.87 -2.67 14.61
CA ASN A 68 4.42 -1.92 13.48
C ASN A 68 5.71 -2.58 12.95
N ARG A 69 6.56 -3.07 13.85
CA ARG A 69 7.77 -3.83 13.46
C ARG A 69 7.42 -5.13 12.76
N LEU A 70 6.46 -5.88 13.32
CA LEU A 70 6.00 -7.15 12.76
C LEU A 70 5.44 -6.96 11.34
N LEU A 71 4.57 -5.97 11.16
CA LEU A 71 3.99 -5.66 9.85
C LEU A 71 5.07 -5.24 8.84
N ALA A 72 6.00 -4.36 9.25
CA ALA A 72 7.08 -3.92 8.36
C ALA A 72 7.96 -5.08 7.90
N VAL A 73 8.35 -5.97 8.83
CA VAL A 73 9.16 -7.16 8.51
C VAL A 73 8.38 -8.11 7.59
N TYR A 74 7.11 -8.35 7.89
CA TYR A 74 6.25 -9.22 7.08
C TYR A 74 6.14 -8.69 5.64
N GLU A 75 5.71 -7.45 5.48
CA GLU A 75 5.49 -6.84 4.17
C GLU A 75 6.79 -6.70 3.37
N TYR A 76 7.87 -6.25 4.03
CA TYR A 76 9.19 -6.12 3.41
C TYR A 76 9.71 -7.46 2.87
N ASN A 77 9.69 -8.51 3.70
CA ASN A 77 10.22 -9.80 3.29
C ASN A 77 9.31 -10.51 2.27
N SER A 78 7.99 -10.38 2.41
CA SER A 78 7.04 -10.89 1.43
C SER A 78 7.29 -10.29 0.04
N ARG A 79 7.61 -9.01 -0.03
CA ARG A 79 7.92 -8.31 -1.28
C ARG A 79 9.28 -8.70 -1.83
N LYS A 80 10.34 -8.60 -1.02
CA LYS A 80 11.73 -8.78 -1.45
C LYS A 80 12.05 -10.22 -1.83
N PHE A 81 11.55 -11.18 -1.07
CA PHE A 81 11.90 -12.59 -1.27
C PHE A 81 10.80 -13.37 -1.99
N LYS A 82 9.68 -12.73 -2.35
CA LYS A 82 8.48 -13.43 -2.87
C LYS A 82 8.14 -14.64 -2.00
N ALA A 83 8.41 -14.51 -0.70
CA ALA A 83 8.26 -15.57 0.27
C ALA A 83 6.79 -15.80 0.53
N SER A 84 6.23 -16.74 -0.18
CA SER A 84 4.89 -17.30 0.10
C SER A 84 4.94 -18.46 1.09
N ASP A 85 6.10 -18.70 1.73
CA ASP A 85 6.23 -19.77 2.69
C ASP A 85 5.82 -19.27 4.09
N ASP A 86 4.59 -19.61 4.46
CA ASP A 86 4.02 -19.28 5.77
C ASP A 86 4.91 -19.71 6.94
N ALA A 87 5.70 -20.77 6.78
CA ALA A 87 6.63 -21.24 7.81
C ALA A 87 7.77 -20.25 8.06
N VAL A 88 8.30 -19.61 7.01
CA VAL A 88 9.33 -18.56 7.13
C VAL A 88 8.74 -17.34 7.80
N ILE A 89 7.55 -16.92 7.40
CA ILE A 89 6.84 -15.80 7.99
C ILE A 89 6.55 -16.04 9.47
N LEU A 90 6.05 -17.22 9.83
CA LEU A 90 5.80 -17.59 11.22
C LEU A 90 7.06 -17.56 12.07
N SER A 91 8.22 -17.90 11.53
CA SER A 91 9.49 -17.83 12.25
C SER A 91 9.85 -16.41 12.69
N TYR A 92 9.43 -15.37 11.94
CA TYR A 92 9.63 -13.97 12.35
C TYR A 92 8.80 -13.62 13.59
N PHE A 93 7.60 -14.20 13.72
CA PHE A 93 6.74 -14.00 14.90
C PHE A 93 7.22 -14.77 16.15
N GLU A 94 8.06 -15.79 15.99
CA GLU A 94 8.66 -16.51 17.11
C GLU A 94 9.83 -15.72 17.74
N ASP A 95 10.60 -14.94 16.95
CA ASP A 95 11.71 -14.10 17.41
C ASP A 95 11.31 -12.62 17.56
N ARG A 96 10.22 -12.37 18.30
CA ARG A 96 9.63 -11.02 18.45
C ARG A 96 10.59 -9.99 19.02
N GLU A 97 11.47 -10.38 19.95
CA GLU A 97 12.43 -9.46 20.58
C GLU A 97 13.49 -8.95 19.60
N ASN A 98 13.84 -9.77 18.61
CA ASN A 98 14.89 -9.47 17.64
C ASN A 98 14.35 -9.27 16.23
N ILE A 99 13.06 -9.04 16.07
CA ILE A 99 12.40 -8.99 14.75
C ILE A 99 13.06 -8.00 13.78
N GLY A 100 13.66 -6.92 14.28
CA GLY A 100 14.41 -5.97 13.47
C GLY A 100 15.62 -6.56 12.75
N ARG A 101 16.13 -7.75 13.15
CA ARG A 101 17.23 -8.42 12.44
C ARG A 101 16.83 -8.96 11.08
N HIS A 102 15.52 -9.08 10.86
CA HIS A 102 14.96 -9.52 9.57
C HIS A 102 14.79 -8.37 8.56
N LEU A 103 15.19 -7.15 8.94
CA LEU A 103 15.33 -6.00 8.05
C LEU A 103 16.82 -5.76 7.79
N ASP A 104 17.18 -5.43 6.56
CA ASP A 104 18.58 -5.17 6.25
C ASP A 104 19.01 -3.72 6.52
N ASN A 105 20.32 -3.47 6.48
CA ASN A 105 20.88 -2.14 6.75
C ASN A 105 20.45 -1.11 5.70
N ASP A 106 20.21 -1.53 4.47
CA ASP A 106 19.78 -0.65 3.38
C ASP A 106 18.38 -0.14 3.65
N PHE A 107 17.49 -1.02 4.15
CA PHE A 107 16.15 -0.62 4.59
C PHE A 107 16.20 0.39 5.75
N PHE A 108 17.01 0.15 6.77
CA PHE A 108 17.16 1.10 7.87
C PHE A 108 17.68 2.45 7.40
N SER A 109 18.70 2.46 6.55
CA SER A 109 19.26 3.68 5.97
C SER A 109 18.22 4.43 5.14
N PHE A 110 17.44 3.71 4.36
CA PHE A 110 16.33 4.25 3.59
C PHE A 110 15.28 4.91 4.49
N VAL A 111 14.77 4.21 5.50
CA VAL A 111 13.77 4.73 6.44
C VAL A 111 14.26 5.99 7.14
N GLU A 112 15.50 6.00 7.63
CA GLU A 112 16.07 7.20 8.26
C GLU A 112 16.20 8.39 7.28
N SER A 113 16.45 8.11 6.00
CA SER A 113 16.56 9.16 4.97
C SER A 113 15.24 9.88 4.70
N ILE A 114 14.10 9.19 4.83
CA ILE A 114 12.78 9.71 4.48
C ILE A 114 11.95 10.17 5.69
N ARG A 115 12.37 9.83 6.91
CA ARG A 115 11.60 10.07 8.15
C ARG A 115 11.16 11.53 8.38
N LYS A 116 11.87 12.49 7.78
CA LYS A 116 11.61 13.94 7.93
C LYS A 116 11.00 14.55 6.68
N GLU A 117 10.76 13.76 5.66
CA GLU A 117 10.13 14.24 4.43
C GLU A 117 8.63 14.50 4.66
N PRO A 118 8.01 15.40 3.90
CA PRO A 118 6.56 15.54 3.89
C PRO A 118 5.87 14.23 3.51
N LEU A 119 4.63 14.05 3.98
CA LEU A 119 3.90 12.79 3.81
C LEU A 119 3.84 12.29 2.36
N PHE A 120 3.56 13.19 1.42
CA PHE A 120 3.44 12.80 0.01
C PHE A 120 4.78 12.32 -0.57
N GLU A 121 5.84 13.09 -0.34
CA GLU A 121 7.20 12.75 -0.76
C GLU A 121 7.69 11.45 -0.11
N MET A 122 7.34 11.23 1.16
CA MET A 122 7.61 9.97 1.86
C MET A 122 6.95 8.78 1.15
N CYS A 123 5.67 8.91 0.78
CA CYS A 123 4.94 7.88 0.02
C CYS A 123 5.60 7.61 -1.35
N GLU A 124 5.97 8.65 -2.10
CA GLU A 124 6.64 8.49 -3.39
C GLU A 124 7.99 7.79 -3.26
N ARG A 125 8.75 8.12 -2.23
CA ARG A 125 10.05 7.48 -1.95
C ARG A 125 9.90 6.00 -1.61
N ILE A 126 8.87 5.65 -0.81
CA ILE A 126 8.59 4.24 -0.49
C ILE A 126 8.18 3.49 -1.77
N VAL A 127 7.30 4.06 -2.58
CA VAL A 127 6.91 3.47 -3.87
C VAL A 127 8.14 3.25 -4.76
N SER A 128 8.99 4.26 -4.90
CA SER A 128 10.22 4.16 -5.72
C SER A 128 11.15 3.06 -5.22
N TYR A 129 11.37 2.98 -3.90
CA TYR A 129 12.25 1.97 -3.29
C TYR A 129 11.81 0.53 -3.60
N PHE A 130 10.49 0.29 -3.62
CA PHE A 130 9.94 -1.04 -3.88
C PHE A 130 9.57 -1.30 -5.36
N SER A 131 9.54 -0.27 -6.21
CA SER A 131 9.21 -0.41 -7.65
C SER A 131 10.36 -0.92 -8.49
N ASP A 132 11.61 -0.69 -8.08
CA ASP A 132 12.82 -1.18 -8.79
C ASP A 132 12.88 -2.70 -8.84
N GLU A 133 12.13 -3.40 -8.00
CA GLU A 133 12.00 -4.87 -7.97
C GLU A 133 10.89 -5.42 -8.89
N GLY A 134 10.32 -4.59 -9.79
CA GLY A 134 9.32 -4.99 -10.78
C GLY A 134 7.89 -4.87 -10.27
N ALA A 135 7.40 -3.64 -10.09
CA ALA A 135 5.98 -3.41 -9.88
C ALA A 135 5.19 -3.94 -11.08
N ASP A 136 4.25 -4.84 -10.82
CA ASP A 136 3.31 -5.35 -11.83
C ASP A 136 2.45 -4.17 -12.34
N GLU A 137 2.10 -4.19 -13.63
CA GLU A 137 1.20 -3.16 -14.20
C GLU A 137 -0.10 -3.01 -13.40
N GLY A 138 -0.59 -4.12 -12.82
CA GLY A 138 -1.77 -4.12 -11.94
C GLY A 138 -1.58 -3.30 -10.66
N GLU A 139 -0.38 -3.23 -10.09
CA GLU A 139 -0.11 -2.48 -8.87
C GLU A 139 -0.08 -0.97 -9.09
N ARG A 140 0.31 -0.52 -10.28
CA ARG A 140 0.44 0.91 -10.61
C ARG A 140 -0.87 1.68 -10.43
N VAL A 141 -2.00 1.04 -10.72
CA VAL A 141 -3.31 1.66 -10.56
C VAL A 141 -3.62 1.92 -9.09
N TYR A 142 -3.32 0.94 -8.22
CA TYR A 142 -3.50 1.10 -6.78
C TYR A 142 -2.56 2.14 -6.18
N ILE A 143 -1.30 2.17 -6.65
CA ILE A 143 -0.31 3.17 -6.24
C ILE A 143 -0.80 4.58 -6.63
N GLN A 144 -1.24 4.77 -7.86
CA GLN A 144 -1.74 6.07 -8.33
C GLN A 144 -2.97 6.51 -7.53
N ALA A 145 -3.93 5.62 -7.32
CA ALA A 145 -5.11 5.92 -6.54
C ALA A 145 -4.74 6.27 -5.07
N PHE A 146 -3.79 5.56 -4.47
CA PHE A 146 -3.29 5.87 -3.14
C PHE A 146 -2.61 7.25 -3.08
N GLN A 147 -1.77 7.58 -4.07
CA GLN A 147 -1.13 8.90 -4.16
C GLN A 147 -2.17 10.02 -4.29
N ASP A 148 -3.23 9.82 -5.07
CA ASP A 148 -4.34 10.77 -5.16
C ASP A 148 -5.05 10.95 -3.81
N TYR A 149 -5.27 9.87 -3.05
CA TYR A 149 -5.79 9.91 -1.68
C TYR A 149 -4.90 10.71 -0.72
N VAL A 150 -3.60 10.45 -0.76
CA VAL A 150 -2.63 11.18 0.08
C VAL A 150 -2.62 12.66 -0.30
N LEU A 151 -2.66 13.00 -1.58
CA LEU A 151 -2.72 14.40 -2.03
C LEU A 151 -3.99 15.09 -1.56
N ASP A 152 -5.15 14.47 -1.67
CA ASP A 152 -6.43 15.02 -1.21
C ASP A 152 -6.44 15.21 0.31
N TYR A 153 -5.89 14.24 1.04
CA TYR A 153 -5.69 14.38 2.49
C TYR A 153 -4.80 15.60 2.82
N CYS A 154 -3.65 15.73 2.16
CA CYS A 154 -2.73 16.86 2.38
C CYS A 154 -3.32 18.23 2.04
N ARG A 155 -4.32 18.30 1.16
CA ARG A 155 -5.02 19.55 0.81
C ARG A 155 -6.05 19.98 1.86
N THR A 156 -6.63 19.03 2.56
CA THR A 156 -7.79 19.23 3.43
C THR A 156 -7.48 19.10 4.92
N HIS A 157 -6.35 18.48 5.27
CA HIS A 157 -5.94 18.17 6.64
C HIS A 157 -4.51 18.61 6.90
N THR A 158 -4.08 18.51 8.16
CA THR A 158 -2.67 18.67 8.52
C THR A 158 -1.89 17.48 7.97
N ALA A 159 -0.91 17.74 7.13
CA ALA A 159 -0.14 16.71 6.42
C ALA A 159 0.94 16.07 7.32
N ASP A 160 0.59 15.67 8.55
CA ASP A 160 1.45 14.87 9.41
C ASP A 160 1.11 13.38 9.32
N LEU A 161 2.13 12.54 9.46
CA LEU A 161 2.02 11.09 9.28
C LEU A 161 1.05 10.45 10.29
N GLY A 162 1.09 10.87 11.56
CA GLY A 162 0.24 10.27 12.60
C GLY A 162 -1.23 10.55 12.35
N SER A 163 -1.57 11.80 12.02
CA SER A 163 -2.95 12.18 11.67
C SER A 163 -3.45 11.49 10.42
N PHE A 164 -2.58 11.31 9.42
CA PHE A 164 -2.93 10.55 8.22
C PHE A 164 -3.24 9.09 8.52
N LEU A 165 -2.41 8.41 9.31
CA LEU A 165 -2.62 7.02 9.66
C LEU A 165 -3.91 6.83 10.48
N SER A 166 -4.21 7.75 11.42
CA SER A 166 -5.47 7.73 12.16
C SER A 166 -6.66 7.94 11.22
N TRP A 167 -6.57 8.93 10.33
CA TRP A 167 -7.61 9.17 9.32
C TRP A 167 -7.80 7.96 8.41
N TRP A 168 -6.70 7.32 7.99
CA TRP A 168 -6.74 6.10 7.19
C TRP A 168 -7.50 4.99 7.89
N ASP A 169 -7.28 4.78 9.19
CA ASP A 169 -7.97 3.74 9.97
C ASP A 169 -9.45 4.05 10.18
N ASP A 170 -9.79 5.32 10.42
CA ASP A 170 -11.17 5.75 10.71
C ASP A 170 -12.08 5.70 9.46
N ASN A 171 -11.52 5.68 8.27
CA ASN A 171 -12.26 5.62 7.01
C ASN A 171 -12.30 4.20 6.41
N GLU A 172 -12.28 3.17 7.27
CA GLU A 172 -12.49 1.77 6.89
C GLU A 172 -13.91 1.52 6.35
#